data_8cdb7e81aea486b011496a2a9f1c610d
#
_entry.id   8cdb7e81aea486b011496a2a9f1c610d
#
_cell.length_a   1.000
_cell.length_b   1.000
_cell.length_c   1.000
_cell.angle_alpha   90.00
_cell.angle_beta   90.00
_cell.angle_gamma   90.00
#
_symmetry.space_group_name_H-M   'P 1'
#
loop_
_entity.id
_entity.type
_entity.pdbx_description
1 polymer ?
#
loop_
_entity_poly.entity_id
_entity_poly.type
_entity_poly.pdbx_seq_one_letter_code
_entity_poly.pdbx_strand_id
1 'polypeptide(L)'
;VIQNTIRERAEELMYLRRDIVELKKIEPPFERLSYEKAIEIIKSKGFMITQENGSKREIKFGDDLNIDSERELTKNVTKPIFVVGYPLAIKPFYVKENPHHKGSGLAADMLAPRGFGEITSGGLREDNIVSITERIKKEGLNPAAYDWYLDLRKYGSVPHGGFGLGIERLMRWITNAEDIKDTLPFPRTISRVTP
;
A
#
# COMPACT_ATOMS: atom_id res chain seq x y z
N VAL A 1 -16.93 -4.36 -1.52
CA VAL A 1 -16.52 -5.19 -2.67
C VAL A 1 -16.68 -6.67 -2.32
N ILE A 2 -15.89 -7.26 -1.39
CA ILE A 2 -15.84 -8.71 -1.13
C ILE A 2 -17.22 -9.32 -0.89
N GLN A 3 -18.04 -8.77 0.01
CA GLN A 3 -19.38 -9.30 0.32
C GLN A 3 -20.30 -9.28 -0.91
N ASN A 4 -20.20 -8.24 -1.75
CA ASN A 4 -20.94 -8.17 -3.02
C ASN A 4 -20.43 -9.23 -4.02
N THR A 5 -19.11 -9.42 -4.11
CA THR A 5 -18.54 -10.47 -4.97
C THR A 5 -19.03 -11.86 -4.54
N ILE A 6 -19.05 -12.15 -3.25
CA ILE A 6 -19.59 -13.44 -2.74
C ILE A 6 -21.05 -13.62 -3.11
N ARG A 7 -21.86 -12.55 -3.00
CA ARG A 7 -23.30 -12.62 -3.32
C ARG A 7 -23.56 -12.81 -4.80
N GLU A 8 -22.80 -12.14 -5.66
CA GLU A 8 -23.10 -12.03 -7.09
C GLU A 8 -22.29 -12.97 -7.96
N ARG A 9 -21.16 -13.52 -7.43
CA ARG A 9 -20.18 -14.32 -8.17
C ARG A 9 -19.77 -15.58 -7.41
N ALA A 10 -20.69 -16.16 -6.65
CA ALA A 10 -20.40 -17.36 -5.85
C ALA A 10 -20.01 -18.56 -6.72
N GLU A 11 -20.64 -18.74 -7.89
CA GLU A 11 -20.38 -19.84 -8.81
C GLU A 11 -18.95 -19.74 -9.40
N GLU A 12 -18.55 -18.54 -9.82
CA GLU A 12 -17.20 -18.30 -10.34
C GLU A 12 -16.14 -18.51 -9.26
N LEU A 13 -16.41 -18.07 -8.02
CA LEU A 13 -15.49 -18.31 -6.91
C LEU A 13 -15.35 -19.81 -6.60
N MET A 14 -16.46 -20.56 -6.64
CA MET A 14 -16.43 -22.02 -6.47
C MET A 14 -15.68 -22.72 -7.62
N TYR A 15 -15.88 -22.27 -8.85
CA TYR A 15 -15.13 -22.78 -10.00
C TYR A 15 -13.62 -22.58 -9.83
N LEU A 16 -13.21 -21.42 -9.30
CA LEU A 16 -11.83 -21.11 -8.95
C LEU A 16 -11.34 -21.80 -7.67
N ARG A 17 -12.16 -22.64 -7.04
CA ARG A 17 -11.86 -23.31 -5.77
C ARG A 17 -11.51 -22.35 -4.63
N ARG A 18 -12.09 -21.15 -4.66
CA ARG A 18 -11.89 -20.15 -3.60
C ARG A 18 -12.66 -20.52 -2.34
N ASP A 19 -12.00 -20.52 -1.21
CA ASP A 19 -12.67 -20.69 0.09
C ASP A 19 -13.57 -19.47 0.40
N ILE A 20 -14.87 -19.62 0.12
CA ILE A 20 -15.88 -18.60 0.37
C ILE A 20 -16.11 -18.39 1.87
N VAL A 21 -15.93 -19.43 2.69
CA VAL A 21 -16.09 -19.33 4.15
C VAL A 21 -15.03 -18.39 4.73
N GLU A 22 -13.81 -18.46 4.22
CA GLU A 22 -12.76 -17.52 4.57
C GLU A 22 -13.11 -16.08 4.17
N LEU A 23 -13.55 -15.89 2.91
CA LEU A 23 -13.93 -14.56 2.41
C LEU A 23 -15.09 -13.94 3.19
N LYS A 24 -16.07 -14.72 3.64
CA LYS A 24 -17.19 -14.24 4.46
C LYS A 24 -16.77 -13.62 5.78
N LYS A 25 -15.60 -14.00 6.30
CA LYS A 25 -15.05 -13.45 7.55
C LYS A 25 -14.40 -12.07 7.38
N ILE A 26 -14.25 -11.60 6.13
CA ILE A 26 -13.62 -10.32 5.83
C ILE A 26 -14.64 -9.19 6.01
N GLU A 27 -14.73 -8.73 7.23
CA GLU A 27 -15.62 -7.65 7.66
C GLU A 27 -14.88 -6.67 8.56
N PRO A 28 -15.16 -5.35 8.44
CA PRO A 28 -14.59 -4.37 9.34
C PRO A 28 -15.13 -4.55 10.80
N PRO A 29 -14.44 -3.97 11.79
CA PRO A 29 -13.26 -3.13 11.65
C PRO A 29 -11.99 -3.94 11.35
N PHE A 30 -11.04 -3.32 10.61
CA PHE A 30 -9.72 -3.88 10.36
C PHE A 30 -8.71 -3.28 11.32
N GLU A 31 -7.72 -4.07 11.71
CA GLU A 31 -6.64 -3.63 12.59
C GLU A 31 -5.85 -2.48 11.96
N ARG A 32 -5.45 -1.52 12.80
CA ARG A 32 -4.51 -0.45 12.45
C ARG A 32 -3.21 -0.69 13.18
N LEU A 33 -2.20 -1.09 12.45
CA LEU A 33 -0.87 -1.35 12.94
C LEU A 33 0.02 -0.14 12.67
N SER A 34 0.75 0.36 13.66
CA SER A 34 1.73 1.41 13.39
C SER A 34 2.89 0.83 12.57
N TYR A 35 3.50 1.67 11.71
CA TYR A 35 4.67 1.28 10.94
C TYR A 35 5.81 0.78 11.85
N GLU A 36 6.04 1.45 12.97
CA GLU A 36 7.04 1.04 13.96
C GLU A 36 6.79 -0.40 14.46
N LYS A 37 5.53 -0.70 14.80
CA LYS A 37 5.16 -2.04 15.24
C LYS A 37 5.26 -3.07 14.12
N ALA A 38 4.97 -2.69 12.88
CA ALA A 38 5.17 -3.55 11.72
C ALA A 38 6.66 -3.93 11.57
N ILE A 39 7.56 -2.97 11.69
CA ILE A 39 9.01 -3.22 11.66
C ILE A 39 9.43 -4.17 12.79
N GLU A 40 8.94 -3.97 14.02
CA GLU A 40 9.24 -4.86 15.16
C GLU A 40 8.79 -6.30 14.88
N ILE A 41 7.57 -6.49 14.36
CA ILE A 41 7.04 -7.82 14.04
C ILE A 41 7.90 -8.49 12.96
N ILE A 42 8.25 -7.78 11.90
CA ILE A 42 9.08 -8.33 10.82
C ILE A 42 10.46 -8.73 11.35
N LYS A 43 11.07 -7.89 12.19
CA LYS A 43 12.36 -8.21 12.85
C LYS A 43 12.25 -9.43 13.74
N SER A 44 11.21 -9.54 14.56
CA SER A 44 11.01 -10.69 15.47
C SER A 44 10.89 -12.03 14.76
N LYS A 45 10.49 -12.00 13.47
CA LYS A 45 10.45 -13.18 12.60
C LYS A 45 11.78 -13.52 11.95
N GLY A 46 12.84 -12.75 12.21
CA GLY A 46 14.16 -12.94 11.60
C GLY A 46 14.19 -12.65 10.10
N PHE A 47 13.23 -11.89 9.59
CA PHE A 47 13.16 -11.56 8.18
C PHE A 47 14.28 -10.60 7.77
N MET A 48 14.92 -10.90 6.65
CA MET A 48 16.02 -10.12 6.11
C MET A 48 15.65 -9.53 4.76
N ILE A 49 15.84 -8.23 4.59
CA ILE A 49 15.68 -7.56 3.28
C ILE A 49 16.93 -7.77 2.43
N THR A 50 16.73 -7.98 1.13
CA THR A 50 17.81 -8.07 0.15
C THR A 50 18.10 -6.68 -0.39
N GLN A 51 19.36 -6.26 -0.31
CA GLN A 51 19.85 -5.00 -0.86
C GLN A 51 20.16 -5.14 -2.37
N GLU A 52 20.34 -4.02 -3.07
CA GLU A 52 20.66 -4.00 -4.51
C GLU A 52 21.93 -4.78 -4.86
N ASN A 53 22.91 -4.82 -3.97
CA ASN A 53 24.16 -5.59 -4.14
C ASN A 53 24.01 -7.09 -3.82
N GLY A 54 22.79 -7.57 -3.56
CA GLY A 54 22.49 -8.96 -3.21
C GLY A 54 22.76 -9.35 -1.75
N SER A 55 23.34 -8.47 -0.94
CA SER A 55 23.52 -8.73 0.49
C SER A 55 22.20 -8.66 1.25
N LYS A 56 22.13 -9.37 2.38
CA LYS A 56 20.94 -9.35 3.23
C LYS A 56 21.25 -8.62 4.54
N ARG A 57 20.28 -7.87 5.03
CA ARG A 57 20.33 -7.24 6.35
C ARG A 57 18.96 -7.24 7.02
N GLU A 58 18.94 -7.04 8.31
CA GLU A 58 17.70 -6.79 9.04
C GLU A 58 17.02 -5.51 8.53
N ILE A 59 15.68 -5.55 8.50
CA ILE A 59 14.86 -4.36 8.30
C ILE A 59 15.00 -3.43 9.52
N LYS A 60 15.02 -2.14 9.30
CA LYS A 60 15.12 -1.12 10.37
C LYS A 60 14.09 -0.02 10.16
N PHE A 61 13.84 0.75 11.21
CA PHE A 61 12.99 1.94 11.11
C PHE A 61 13.53 2.90 10.03
N GLY A 62 12.66 3.36 9.16
CA GLY A 62 13.00 4.20 8.00
C GLY A 62 13.16 3.43 6.68
N ASP A 63 13.17 2.09 6.71
CA ASP A 63 13.15 1.29 5.49
C ASP A 63 11.72 1.23 4.90
N ASP A 64 11.61 1.25 3.59
CA ASP A 64 10.32 1.00 2.96
C ASP A 64 9.89 -0.47 3.14
N LEU A 65 8.58 -0.68 3.31
CA LEU A 65 8.00 -2.02 3.32
C LEU A 65 7.89 -2.52 1.88
N ASN A 66 8.88 -3.27 1.44
CA ASN A 66 8.83 -3.91 0.13
C ASN A 66 7.86 -5.10 0.13
N ILE A 67 7.55 -5.62 -1.06
CA ILE A 67 6.61 -6.73 -1.26
C ILE A 67 6.90 -7.93 -0.36
N ASP A 68 8.17 -8.28 -0.17
CA ASP A 68 8.53 -9.46 0.63
C ASP A 68 8.33 -9.23 2.13
N SER A 69 8.61 -8.02 2.62
CA SER A 69 8.34 -7.63 4.00
C SER A 69 6.83 -7.54 4.30
N GLU A 70 6.03 -7.03 3.36
CA GLU A 70 4.57 -7.01 3.48
C GLU A 70 3.98 -8.42 3.52
N ARG A 71 4.47 -9.32 2.66
CA ARG A 71 4.09 -10.73 2.64
C ARG A 71 4.43 -11.41 3.95
N GLU A 72 5.63 -11.21 4.47
CA GLU A 72 6.05 -11.78 5.76
C GLU A 72 5.22 -11.22 6.92
N LEU A 73 4.93 -9.92 6.91
CA LEU A 73 4.08 -9.28 7.91
C LEU A 73 2.68 -9.92 7.95
N THR A 74 2.08 -10.17 6.78
CA THR A 74 0.69 -10.61 6.64
C THR A 74 0.49 -12.11 6.47
N LYS A 75 1.55 -12.90 6.43
CA LYS A 75 1.51 -14.37 6.18
C LYS A 75 0.54 -15.12 7.08
N ASN A 76 0.51 -14.78 8.37
CA ASN A 76 -0.33 -15.43 9.37
C ASN A 76 -1.56 -14.60 9.76
N VAL A 77 -1.83 -13.51 9.07
CA VAL A 77 -2.99 -12.65 9.30
C VAL A 77 -4.17 -13.19 8.50
N THR A 78 -5.36 -13.15 9.07
CA THR A 78 -6.59 -13.70 8.45
C THR A 78 -7.54 -12.62 7.94
N LYS A 79 -7.34 -11.36 8.34
CA LYS A 79 -8.10 -10.20 7.87
C LYS A 79 -7.13 -9.13 7.36
N PRO A 80 -7.57 -8.23 6.46
CA PRO A 80 -6.74 -7.07 6.10
C PRO A 80 -6.32 -6.26 7.30
N ILE A 81 -5.12 -5.68 7.22
CA ILE A 81 -4.62 -4.73 8.20
C ILE A 81 -4.26 -3.41 7.52
N PHE A 82 -4.39 -2.31 8.23
CA PHE A 82 -3.82 -1.04 7.81
C PHE A 82 -2.49 -0.83 8.50
N VAL A 83 -1.44 -0.53 7.75
CA VAL A 83 -0.20 0.01 8.29
C VAL A 83 -0.27 1.53 8.19
N VAL A 84 -0.06 2.21 9.32
CA VAL A 84 -0.23 3.68 9.45
C VAL A 84 0.99 4.32 10.10
N GLY A 85 1.14 5.62 9.93
CA GLY A 85 2.19 6.37 10.63
C GLY A 85 3.60 6.12 10.07
N TYR A 86 3.70 5.93 8.77
CA TYR A 86 4.99 5.82 8.09
C TYR A 86 5.88 7.04 8.33
N PRO A 87 7.20 6.87 8.40
CA PRO A 87 8.13 7.99 8.36
C PRO A 87 7.87 8.87 7.13
N LEU A 88 7.76 10.17 7.34
CA LEU A 88 7.49 11.11 6.26
C LEU A 88 8.57 11.10 5.16
N ALA A 89 9.80 10.74 5.55
CA ALA A 89 10.96 10.68 4.65
C ALA A 89 10.88 9.59 3.58
N ILE A 90 10.08 8.53 3.80
CA ILE A 90 9.88 7.45 2.83
C ILE A 90 8.54 7.56 2.09
N LYS A 91 7.76 8.59 2.34
CA LYS A 91 6.51 8.87 1.62
C LYS A 91 6.69 10.07 0.69
N PRO A 92 6.00 10.10 -0.45
CA PRO A 92 6.11 11.17 -1.43
C PRO A 92 5.85 12.56 -0.86
N PHE A 93 6.43 13.58 -1.47
CA PHE A 93 6.37 14.98 -1.04
C PHE A 93 4.96 15.52 -0.76
N TYR A 94 3.95 14.94 -1.36
CA TYR A 94 2.56 15.38 -1.24
C TYR A 94 1.83 14.82 -0.01
N VAL A 95 2.41 13.89 0.74
CA VAL A 95 1.79 13.34 1.96
C VAL A 95 1.91 14.36 3.09
N LYS A 96 0.79 14.63 3.76
CA LYS A 96 0.73 15.56 4.89
C LYS A 96 1.45 15.00 6.11
N GLU A 97 2.25 15.84 6.76
CA GLU A 97 2.85 15.48 8.05
C GLU A 97 1.79 15.39 9.15
N ASN A 98 1.95 14.43 10.05
CA ASN A 98 1.08 14.28 11.20
C ASN A 98 1.36 15.40 12.21
N PRO A 99 0.40 16.29 12.53
CA PRO A 99 0.63 17.40 13.44
C PRO A 99 0.90 16.95 14.89
N HIS A 100 0.54 15.72 15.24
CA HIS A 100 0.75 15.17 16.59
C HIS A 100 2.00 14.30 16.69
N HIS A 101 2.60 13.90 15.57
CA HIS A 101 3.79 13.05 15.51
C HIS A 101 4.73 13.53 14.41
N LYS A 102 5.60 14.49 14.77
CA LYS A 102 6.57 15.07 13.84
C LYS A 102 7.43 13.99 13.17
N GLY A 103 7.63 14.12 11.87
CA GLY A 103 8.38 13.15 11.05
C GLY A 103 7.56 11.94 10.59
N SER A 104 6.28 11.85 10.99
CA SER A 104 5.35 10.81 10.53
C SER A 104 4.37 11.37 9.51
N GLY A 105 4.04 10.60 8.48
CA GLY A 105 3.04 10.95 7.46
C GLY A 105 1.63 10.47 7.82
N LEU A 106 0.62 11.27 7.47
CA LEU A 106 -0.79 10.87 7.52
C LEU A 106 -1.11 9.98 6.30
N ALA A 107 -0.44 8.83 6.23
CA ALA A 107 -0.59 7.83 5.19
C ALA A 107 -1.00 6.49 5.78
N ALA A 108 -1.66 5.69 4.97
CA ALA A 108 -2.08 4.34 5.32
C ALA A 108 -2.00 3.43 4.10
N ASP A 109 -1.43 2.26 4.28
CA ASP A 109 -1.43 1.20 3.29
C ASP A 109 -2.27 0.04 3.84
N MET A 110 -3.16 -0.52 3.01
CA MET A 110 -3.95 -1.67 3.37
C MET A 110 -3.32 -2.92 2.79
N LEU A 111 -2.94 -3.82 3.65
CA LEU A 111 -2.33 -5.10 3.29
C LEU A 111 -3.38 -6.21 3.38
N ALA A 112 -3.50 -7.00 2.33
CA ALA A 112 -4.33 -8.18 2.30
C ALA A 112 -3.68 -9.32 3.12
N PRO A 113 -4.50 -10.19 3.75
CA PRO A 113 -4.02 -11.28 4.58
C PRO A 113 -3.29 -12.35 3.77
N ARG A 114 -2.68 -13.31 4.47
CA ARG A 114 -2.02 -14.51 3.90
C ARG A 114 -0.91 -14.21 2.88
N GLY A 115 -0.22 -13.09 3.05
CA GLY A 115 0.93 -12.76 2.22
C GLY A 115 0.58 -12.22 0.82
N PHE A 116 -0.66 -11.76 0.61
CA PHE A 116 -1.01 -11.10 -0.66
C PHE A 116 -0.38 -9.72 -0.81
N GLY A 117 0.02 -9.07 0.31
CA GLY A 117 0.68 -7.77 0.30
C GLY A 117 -0.27 -6.59 0.11
N GLU A 118 0.27 -5.44 -0.24
CA GLU A 118 -0.49 -4.20 -0.41
C GLU A 118 -1.53 -4.29 -1.53
N ILE A 119 -2.76 -3.88 -1.22
CA ILE A 119 -3.87 -3.74 -2.19
C ILE A 119 -4.30 -2.29 -2.40
N THR A 120 -4.07 -1.43 -1.42
CA THR A 120 -4.34 0.00 -1.54
C THR A 120 -3.37 0.81 -0.69
N SER A 121 -2.97 1.95 -1.19
CA SER A 121 -2.17 2.94 -0.50
C SER A 121 -2.79 4.32 -0.64
N GLY A 122 -2.70 5.13 0.39
CA GLY A 122 -3.26 6.47 0.37
C GLY A 122 -2.79 7.34 1.52
N GLY A 123 -3.29 8.58 1.53
CA GLY A 123 -2.98 9.51 2.61
C GLY A 123 -3.63 10.87 2.45
N LEU A 124 -3.58 11.63 3.51
CA LEU A 124 -3.94 13.06 3.44
C LEU A 124 -2.86 13.82 2.66
N ARG A 125 -3.33 14.76 1.88
CA ARG A 125 -2.46 15.60 1.05
C ARG A 125 -2.01 16.83 1.81
N GLU A 126 -0.73 17.21 1.62
CA GLU A 126 -0.24 18.48 2.16
C GLU A 126 -0.97 19.64 1.47
N ASP A 127 -1.63 20.45 2.27
CA ASP A 127 -2.43 21.60 1.83
C ASP A 127 -1.70 22.94 2.02
N ASN A 128 -0.56 22.97 2.72
CA ASN A 128 0.28 24.13 2.86
C ASN A 128 1.28 24.25 1.71
N ILE A 129 1.19 25.36 0.94
CA ILE A 129 2.04 25.59 -0.23
C ILE A 129 3.53 25.71 0.12
N VAL A 130 3.87 26.26 1.28
CA VAL A 130 5.27 26.41 1.71
C VAL A 130 5.85 25.04 2.01
N SER A 131 5.16 24.26 2.85
CA SER A 131 5.60 22.92 3.26
C SER A 131 5.79 21.99 2.06
N ILE A 132 4.85 21.99 1.10
CA ILE A 132 4.96 21.13 -0.08
C ILE A 132 6.10 21.55 -1.00
N THR A 133 6.31 22.87 -1.17
CA THR A 133 7.41 23.40 -2.00
C THR A 133 8.78 23.05 -1.40
N GLU A 134 8.90 23.14 -0.07
CA GLU A 134 10.12 22.76 0.65
C GLU A 134 10.42 21.27 0.48
N ARG A 135 9.40 20.42 0.55
CA ARG A 135 9.56 18.98 0.36
C ARG A 135 9.96 18.62 -1.05
N ILE A 136 9.34 19.25 -2.08
CA ILE A 136 9.73 19.06 -3.49
C ILE A 136 11.24 19.37 -3.66
N LYS A 137 11.72 20.50 -3.09
CA LYS A 137 13.13 20.86 -3.13
C LYS A 137 14.03 19.86 -2.37
N LYS A 138 13.59 19.41 -1.19
CA LYS A 138 14.33 18.46 -0.37
C LYS A 138 14.50 17.10 -1.05
N GLU A 139 13.52 16.69 -1.86
CA GLU A 139 13.59 15.48 -2.68
C GLU A 139 14.40 15.67 -3.98
N GLY A 140 15.04 16.84 -4.16
CA GLY A 140 15.85 17.14 -5.33
C GLY A 140 15.05 17.41 -6.61
N LEU A 141 13.73 17.61 -6.48
CA LEU A 141 12.84 17.85 -7.61
C LEU A 141 12.77 19.35 -7.94
N ASN A 142 12.52 19.67 -9.23
CA ASN A 142 12.34 21.06 -9.65
C ASN A 142 10.90 21.51 -9.38
N PRO A 143 10.65 22.50 -8.47
CA PRO A 143 9.31 22.98 -8.19
C PRO A 143 8.53 23.47 -9.41
N ALA A 144 9.22 24.08 -10.40
CA ALA A 144 8.56 24.57 -11.62
C ALA A 144 7.88 23.46 -12.43
N ALA A 145 8.37 22.22 -12.34
CA ALA A 145 7.71 21.07 -12.99
C ALA A 145 6.37 20.70 -12.31
N TYR A 146 6.14 21.22 -11.10
CA TYR A 146 4.94 20.97 -10.30
C TYR A 146 4.06 22.20 -10.11
N ASP A 147 4.27 23.28 -10.87
CA ASP A 147 3.49 24.53 -10.75
C ASP A 147 1.99 24.26 -10.83
N TRP A 148 1.55 23.42 -11.77
CA TRP A 148 0.15 23.01 -11.88
C TRP A 148 -0.41 22.35 -10.61
N TYR A 149 0.44 21.65 -9.88
CA TYR A 149 0.06 20.98 -8.63
C TYR A 149 0.08 21.96 -7.45
N LEU A 150 1.03 22.89 -7.44
CA LEU A 150 1.14 23.96 -6.45
C LEU A 150 -0.01 24.96 -6.59
N ASP A 151 -0.48 25.21 -7.80
CA ASP A 151 -1.64 26.08 -8.05
C ASP A 151 -2.91 25.62 -7.32
N LEU A 152 -3.08 24.32 -7.11
CA LEU A 152 -4.17 23.78 -6.30
C LEU A 152 -4.11 24.21 -4.81
N ARG A 153 -2.99 24.77 -4.36
CA ARG A 153 -2.80 25.33 -3.00
C ARG A 153 -2.80 26.85 -3.02
N LYS A 154 -2.30 27.43 -4.11
CA LYS A 154 -2.21 28.88 -4.31
C LYS A 154 -3.59 29.54 -4.46
N TYR A 155 -4.48 28.90 -5.19
CA TYR A 155 -5.83 29.44 -5.48
C TYR A 155 -6.91 28.93 -4.49
N GLY A 156 -6.51 28.30 -3.46
CA GLY A 156 -7.37 27.79 -2.39
C GLY A 156 -7.30 26.27 -2.27
N SER A 157 -7.16 25.81 -1.05
CA SER A 157 -7.12 24.38 -0.74
C SER A 157 -8.01 24.07 0.45
N VAL A 158 -8.47 22.83 0.51
CA VAL A 158 -9.18 22.27 1.65
C VAL A 158 -8.46 21.00 2.11
N PRO A 159 -8.62 20.58 3.37
CA PRO A 159 -8.16 19.28 3.80
C PRO A 159 -8.74 18.18 2.88
N HIS A 160 -7.88 17.42 2.25
CA HIS A 160 -8.27 16.36 1.33
C HIS A 160 -7.28 15.20 1.38
N GLY A 161 -7.72 14.06 0.92
CA GLY A 161 -6.90 12.87 0.79
C GLY A 161 -7.22 12.10 -0.47
N GLY A 162 -6.46 11.05 -0.72
CA GLY A 162 -6.70 10.16 -1.84
C GLY A 162 -6.02 8.83 -1.60
N PHE A 163 -6.51 7.82 -2.29
CA PHE A 163 -5.93 6.49 -2.28
C PHE A 163 -5.98 5.89 -3.67
N GLY A 164 -5.04 4.99 -3.95
CA GLY A 164 -5.07 4.11 -5.11
C GLY A 164 -5.43 2.70 -4.69
N LEU A 165 -6.31 2.05 -5.44
CA LEU A 165 -6.65 0.64 -5.26
C LEU A 165 -6.17 -0.13 -6.48
N GLY A 166 -5.27 -1.11 -6.26
CA GLY A 166 -4.84 -2.03 -7.30
C GLY A 166 -5.93 -3.05 -7.61
N ILE A 167 -6.63 -2.89 -8.72
CA ILE A 167 -7.72 -3.80 -9.11
C ILE A 167 -7.20 -5.22 -9.26
N GLU A 168 -6.08 -5.39 -9.95
CA GLU A 168 -5.44 -6.70 -10.17
C GLU A 168 -4.96 -7.32 -8.84
N ARG A 169 -4.41 -6.52 -7.93
CA ARG A 169 -4.01 -6.98 -6.59
C ARG A 169 -5.23 -7.45 -5.78
N LEU A 170 -6.32 -6.69 -5.83
CA LEU A 170 -7.58 -7.04 -5.20
C LEU A 170 -8.17 -8.33 -5.80
N MET A 171 -8.19 -8.43 -7.14
CA MET A 171 -8.66 -9.63 -7.84
C MET A 171 -7.80 -10.84 -7.47
N ARG A 172 -6.48 -10.72 -7.49
CA ARG A 172 -5.55 -11.77 -7.09
C ARG A 172 -5.88 -12.32 -5.69
N TRP A 173 -6.12 -11.42 -4.73
CA TRP A 173 -6.50 -11.83 -3.38
C TRP A 173 -7.88 -12.50 -3.32
N ILE A 174 -8.91 -11.89 -3.94
CA ILE A 174 -10.28 -12.43 -3.91
C ILE A 174 -10.34 -13.81 -4.57
N THR A 175 -9.66 -14.00 -5.70
CA THR A 175 -9.68 -15.26 -6.45
C THR A 175 -8.64 -16.28 -5.97
N ASN A 176 -7.70 -15.86 -5.13
CA ASN A 176 -6.55 -16.64 -4.70
C ASN A 176 -5.62 -17.04 -5.86
N ALA A 177 -5.53 -16.21 -6.90
CA ALA A 177 -4.63 -16.46 -8.02
C ALA A 177 -3.16 -16.39 -7.57
N GLU A 178 -2.33 -17.30 -8.09
CA GLU A 178 -0.90 -17.33 -7.75
C GLU A 178 -0.15 -16.15 -8.34
N ASP A 179 -0.41 -15.83 -9.60
CA ASP A 179 0.23 -14.70 -10.30
C ASP A 179 -0.78 -13.60 -10.61
N ILE A 180 -0.35 -12.36 -10.49
CA ILE A 180 -1.16 -11.18 -10.83
C ILE A 180 -1.54 -11.16 -12.33
N LYS A 181 -0.73 -11.77 -13.19
CA LYS A 181 -1.02 -11.92 -14.62
C LYS A 181 -2.32 -12.68 -14.89
N ASP A 182 -2.66 -13.63 -14.01
CA ASP A 182 -3.88 -14.44 -14.14
C ASP A 182 -5.17 -13.65 -13.89
N THR A 183 -5.04 -12.42 -13.38
CA THR A 183 -6.16 -11.50 -13.16
C THR A 183 -6.44 -10.58 -14.35
N LEU A 184 -5.62 -10.66 -15.40
CA LEU A 184 -5.71 -9.81 -16.58
C LEU A 184 -6.08 -10.64 -17.82
N PRO A 185 -7.05 -10.18 -18.64
CA PRO A 185 -7.38 -10.90 -19.89
C PRO A 185 -6.23 -10.83 -20.91
N PHE A 186 -5.42 -9.77 -20.88
CA PHE A 186 -4.29 -9.56 -21.79
C PHE A 186 -3.04 -9.10 -21.02
N PRO A 187 -2.41 -10.00 -20.26
CA PRO A 187 -1.25 -9.62 -19.46
C PRO A 187 -0.05 -9.31 -20.36
N ARG A 188 0.59 -8.17 -20.08
CA ARG A 188 1.87 -7.81 -20.70
C ARG A 188 3.02 -8.30 -19.85
N THR A 189 3.98 -8.93 -20.48
CA THR A 189 5.19 -9.46 -19.85
C THR A 189 6.42 -9.05 -20.65
N ILE A 190 7.61 -9.38 -20.15
CA ILE A 190 8.86 -9.14 -20.88
C ILE A 190 8.86 -9.82 -22.26
N SER A 191 8.21 -10.99 -22.37
CA SER A 191 8.14 -11.78 -23.59
C SER A 191 6.85 -11.58 -24.40
N ARG A 192 5.86 -10.86 -23.85
CA ARG A 192 4.56 -10.66 -24.51
C ARG A 192 4.09 -9.22 -24.32
N VAL A 193 4.10 -8.42 -25.38
CA VAL A 193 3.69 -7.00 -25.41
C VAL A 193 2.42 -6.76 -26.23
N THR A 194 1.95 -7.75 -26.96
CA THR A 194 0.72 -7.72 -27.75
C THR A 194 -0.32 -8.68 -27.16
N PRO A 195 -1.63 -8.44 -27.37
CA PRO A 195 -2.71 -9.34 -26.96
C PRO A 195 -2.55 -10.76 -27.53
#